data_aaf64e2f59aaa8f22ccfcc129548f3be
#
_entry.id   aaf64e2f59aaa8f22ccfcc129548f3be
#
_cell.length_a   1.000
_cell.length_b   1.000
_cell.length_c   1.000
_cell.angle_alpha   90.00
_cell.angle_beta   90.00
_cell.angle_gamma   90.00
#
_symmetry.space_group_name_H-M   'P 1'
#
loop_
_entity.id
_entity.type
_entity.pdbx_description
1 polymer ?
#
loop_
_entity_poly.entity_id
_entity_poly.type
_entity_poly.pdbx_seq_one_letter_code
_entity_poly.pdbx_strand_id
1 'polypeptide(L)'
;IQDNIITMGAMIAAVILGGKALAPLSQLASAMSRANSARQAYKSLSELMNNNDGYASNEMRARLSRPHFEGSIELKNVSYTFPGATSPLIRDLSLKIPAGQKVALVGKMGSGKSTISRLISGLIEPSEGAVMIDGVDLRQIDKSDIRRNIGVMLQDTWLFSGSIKENLQMGYYEYDDAHILNIAKLSGVDQFISNRPEGYDLILKERGEGLSGGQRQSINLARSLLHDPNLLILDEPTSSMDSATEKVVIKGLQTWSKNKSMIVVTHRNTLLN
;
A
#
# COMPACT_ATOMS: atom_id res chain seq x y z
N ILE A 1 16.32 70.42 -16.45
CA ILE A 1 17.44 71.01 -15.69
C ILE A 1 17.85 72.36 -16.28
N GLN A 2 17.60 72.63 -17.55
CA GLN A 2 17.96 73.90 -18.17
C GLN A 2 17.10 75.08 -17.78
N ASP A 3 15.90 74.88 -17.22
CA ASP A 3 14.93 75.94 -16.87
C ASP A 3 14.75 76.16 -15.37
N ASN A 4 15.65 75.67 -14.49
CA ASN A 4 15.59 75.84 -13.03
C ASN A 4 14.27 75.44 -12.35
N ILE A 5 13.42 74.62 -13.00
CA ILE A 5 12.15 74.25 -12.52
C ILE A 5 12.24 73.12 -11.46
N ILE A 6 13.27 72.28 -11.52
CA ILE A 6 13.52 71.17 -10.58
C ILE A 6 14.97 71.19 -10.10
N THR A 7 15.15 71.31 -8.79
CA THR A 7 16.48 71.16 -8.15
C THR A 7 16.92 69.70 -8.10
N MET A 8 18.25 69.47 -8.11
CA MET A 8 18.81 68.14 -7.97
C MET A 8 18.33 67.42 -6.69
N GLY A 9 18.12 68.15 -5.60
CA GLY A 9 17.54 67.67 -4.35
C GLY A 9 16.08 67.21 -4.50
N ALA A 10 15.28 67.96 -5.27
CA ALA A 10 13.89 67.59 -5.54
C ALA A 10 13.78 66.30 -6.36
N MET A 11 14.72 66.07 -7.32
CA MET A 11 14.78 64.84 -8.11
C MET A 11 15.17 63.63 -7.24
N ILE A 12 16.15 63.78 -6.38
CA ILE A 12 16.56 62.72 -5.44
C ILE A 12 15.42 62.42 -4.46
N ALA A 13 14.77 63.41 -3.90
CA ALA A 13 13.62 63.25 -3.01
C ALA A 13 12.46 62.51 -3.69
N ALA A 14 12.14 62.84 -4.95
CA ALA A 14 11.09 62.19 -5.72
C ALA A 14 11.40 60.69 -5.96
N VAL A 15 12.64 60.33 -6.25
CA VAL A 15 13.07 58.91 -6.42
C VAL A 15 12.97 58.15 -5.10
N ILE A 16 13.42 58.75 -4.00
CA ILE A 16 13.35 58.12 -2.67
C ILE A 16 11.87 57.94 -2.23
N LEU A 17 11.06 58.96 -2.42
CA LEU A 17 9.63 58.87 -2.08
C LEU A 17 8.88 57.87 -2.96
N GLY A 18 9.20 57.84 -4.28
CA GLY A 18 8.66 56.84 -5.19
C GLY A 18 9.03 55.43 -4.79
N GLY A 19 10.28 55.16 -4.44
CA GLY A 19 10.73 53.86 -3.91
C GLY A 19 10.03 53.45 -2.61
N LYS A 20 9.90 54.39 -1.67
CA LYS A 20 9.18 54.16 -0.42
C LYS A 20 7.69 53.94 -0.63
N ALA A 21 7.07 54.55 -1.61
CA ALA A 21 5.66 54.36 -1.96
C ALA A 21 5.41 52.99 -2.66
N LEU A 22 6.36 52.53 -3.47
CA LEU A 22 6.25 51.24 -4.18
C LEU A 22 6.58 50.02 -3.31
N ALA A 23 7.42 50.20 -2.28
CA ALA A 23 7.85 49.09 -1.41
C ALA A 23 6.65 48.38 -0.72
N PRO A 24 5.63 49.06 -0.14
CA PRO A 24 4.46 48.39 0.44
C PRO A 24 3.63 47.63 -0.59
N LEU A 25 3.56 48.09 -1.83
CA LEU A 25 2.84 47.39 -2.90
C LEU A 25 3.48 46.04 -3.25
N SER A 26 4.80 46.02 -3.33
CA SER A 26 5.55 44.76 -3.57
C SER A 26 5.43 43.79 -2.39
N GLN A 27 5.38 44.32 -1.14
CA GLN A 27 5.13 43.50 0.06
C GLN A 27 3.71 42.92 0.07
N LEU A 28 2.69 43.70 -0.32
CA LEU A 28 1.33 43.23 -0.45
C LEU A 28 1.22 42.11 -1.51
N ALA A 29 1.82 42.28 -2.68
CA ALA A 29 1.84 41.27 -3.72
C ALA A 29 2.49 39.97 -3.23
N SER A 30 3.62 40.05 -2.52
CA SER A 30 4.28 38.92 -1.90
C SER A 30 3.44 38.24 -0.81
N ALA A 31 2.75 39.04 0.01
CA ALA A 31 1.85 38.54 1.05
C ALA A 31 0.66 37.79 0.43
N MET A 32 0.05 38.33 -0.61
CA MET A 32 -1.04 37.70 -1.34
C MET A 32 -0.60 36.37 -1.99
N SER A 33 0.59 36.34 -2.61
CA SER A 33 1.14 35.11 -3.17
C SER A 33 1.35 34.03 -2.10
N ARG A 34 1.94 34.39 -0.96
CA ARG A 34 2.11 33.46 0.19
C ARG A 34 0.78 32.99 0.75
N ALA A 35 -0.19 33.89 0.89
CA ALA A 35 -1.54 33.53 1.37
C ALA A 35 -2.23 32.54 0.42
N ASN A 36 -2.08 32.73 -0.90
CA ASN A 36 -2.64 31.79 -1.88
C ASN A 36 -1.95 30.42 -1.84
N SER A 37 -0.63 30.39 -1.73
CA SER A 37 0.12 29.13 -1.57
C SER A 37 -0.26 28.40 -0.27
N ALA A 38 -0.39 29.12 0.83
CA ALA A 38 -0.87 28.54 2.10
C ALA A 38 -2.28 27.99 1.99
N ARG A 39 -3.18 28.71 1.29
CA ARG A 39 -4.57 28.23 1.05
C ARG A 39 -4.59 26.97 0.18
N GLN A 40 -3.74 26.88 -0.85
CA GLN A 40 -3.63 25.68 -1.66
C GLN A 40 -3.09 24.49 -0.85
N ALA A 41 -2.03 24.71 -0.07
CA ALA A 41 -1.48 23.67 0.81
C ALA A 41 -2.51 23.19 1.83
N TYR A 42 -3.26 24.13 2.45
CA TYR A 42 -4.35 23.78 3.37
C TYR A 42 -5.46 22.97 2.69
N LYS A 43 -5.84 23.36 1.46
CA LYS A 43 -6.86 22.63 0.68
C LYS A 43 -6.37 21.20 0.37
N SER A 44 -5.16 21.04 -0.11
CA SER A 44 -4.56 19.71 -0.38
C SER A 44 -4.46 18.86 0.89
N LEU A 45 -4.05 19.47 2.02
CA LEU A 45 -4.02 18.76 3.31
C LEU A 45 -5.44 18.37 3.76
N SER A 46 -6.41 19.29 3.63
CA SER A 46 -7.81 19.00 3.97
C SER A 46 -8.40 17.91 3.09
N GLU A 47 -8.10 17.90 1.81
CA GLU A 47 -8.49 16.82 0.88
C GLU A 47 -7.88 15.47 1.28
N LEU A 48 -6.59 15.44 1.65
CA LEU A 48 -5.93 14.23 2.17
C LEU A 48 -6.56 13.75 3.49
N MET A 49 -6.87 14.67 4.39
CA MET A 49 -7.51 14.34 5.69
C MET A 49 -8.97 13.90 5.53
N ASN A 50 -9.66 14.42 4.52
CA ASN A 50 -11.05 14.08 4.23
C ASN A 50 -11.20 12.90 3.26
N ASN A 51 -10.12 12.51 2.58
CA ASN A 51 -10.11 11.26 1.83
C ASN A 51 -10.31 10.12 2.83
N ASN A 52 -11.43 9.44 2.67
CA ASN A 52 -11.95 8.39 3.55
C ASN A 52 -11.10 7.11 3.50
N ASP A 53 -9.78 7.20 3.67
CA ASP A 53 -8.89 6.04 3.79
C ASP A 53 -9.00 5.36 5.17
N GLY A 54 -10.18 5.40 5.74
CA GLY A 54 -10.58 4.51 6.82
C GLY A 54 -10.22 4.94 8.24
N TYR A 55 -9.56 6.10 8.44
CA TYR A 55 -9.27 6.63 9.78
C TYR A 55 -10.04 7.91 10.15
N ALA A 56 -10.58 8.65 9.19
CA ALA A 56 -11.13 10.00 9.41
C ALA A 56 -12.62 10.17 9.13
N SER A 57 -13.39 9.16 8.80
CA SER A 57 -14.82 9.31 8.78
C SER A 57 -15.36 9.26 10.22
N ASN A 58 -15.82 10.38 10.72
CA ASN A 58 -16.61 10.53 11.98
C ASN A 58 -17.94 9.76 11.97
N GLU A 59 -18.17 8.89 11.03
CA GLU A 59 -19.12 7.81 11.18
C GLU A 59 -18.45 6.71 12.01
N MET A 60 -18.53 6.87 13.31
CA MET A 60 -18.45 5.79 14.29
C MET A 60 -19.63 4.82 14.03
N ARG A 61 -19.69 4.23 12.83
CA ARG A 61 -20.40 2.97 12.68
C ARG A 61 -19.63 2.01 13.56
N ALA A 62 -20.28 1.53 14.61
CA ALA A 62 -19.74 0.47 15.45
C ALA A 62 -19.37 -0.69 14.53
N ARG A 63 -18.10 -0.74 14.10
CA ARG A 63 -17.59 -1.85 13.30
C ARG A 63 -17.47 -3.04 14.23
N LEU A 64 -17.84 -4.19 13.71
CA LEU A 64 -17.75 -5.43 14.46
C LEU A 64 -16.26 -5.77 14.66
N SER A 65 -15.81 -5.81 15.90
CA SER A 65 -14.50 -6.36 16.20
C SER A 65 -14.52 -7.87 16.01
N ARG A 66 -13.60 -8.35 15.20
CA ARG A 66 -13.43 -9.77 14.89
C ARG A 66 -11.94 -10.11 14.85
N PRO A 67 -11.34 -10.30 16.02
CA PRO A 67 -9.88 -10.43 16.14
C PRO A 67 -9.32 -11.71 15.49
N HIS A 68 -10.17 -12.66 15.14
CA HIS A 68 -9.76 -13.93 14.53
C HIS A 68 -10.68 -14.30 13.36
N PHE A 69 -10.09 -14.70 12.23
CA PHE A 69 -10.79 -15.23 11.06
C PHE A 69 -10.50 -16.73 10.91
N GLU A 70 -11.51 -17.48 10.48
CA GLU A 70 -11.33 -18.86 10.01
C GLU A 70 -10.81 -18.88 8.57
N GLY A 71 -11.13 -17.83 7.80
CA GLY A 71 -10.63 -17.60 6.45
C GLY A 71 -11.53 -18.15 5.35
N SER A 72 -12.84 -18.35 5.60
CA SER A 72 -13.78 -18.60 4.52
C SER A 72 -14.12 -17.30 3.77
N ILE A 73 -14.28 -17.38 2.45
CA ILE A 73 -14.54 -16.22 1.60
C ILE A 73 -15.79 -16.48 0.78
N GLU A 74 -16.67 -15.50 0.68
CA GLU A 74 -17.83 -15.55 -0.20
C GLU A 74 -18.04 -14.22 -0.90
N LEU A 75 -17.98 -14.22 -2.22
CA LEU A 75 -18.38 -13.11 -3.08
C LEU A 75 -19.84 -13.32 -3.46
N LYS A 76 -20.71 -12.33 -3.18
CA LYS A 76 -22.14 -12.37 -3.50
C LYS A 76 -22.49 -11.30 -4.52
N ASN A 77 -22.74 -11.70 -5.76
CA ASN A 77 -23.15 -10.85 -6.86
C ASN A 77 -22.26 -9.60 -6.98
N VAL A 78 -20.95 -9.78 -6.86
CA VAL A 78 -19.97 -8.69 -6.83
C VAL A 78 -19.76 -8.13 -8.23
N SER A 79 -20.02 -6.83 -8.37
CA SER A 79 -19.63 -6.04 -9.53
C SER A 79 -18.68 -4.94 -9.13
N TYR A 80 -17.72 -4.61 -9.99
CA TYR A 80 -16.79 -3.54 -9.77
C TYR A 80 -16.52 -2.71 -11.02
N THR A 81 -16.68 -1.40 -10.87
CA THR A 81 -16.40 -0.40 -11.89
C THR A 81 -15.35 0.56 -11.37
N PHE A 82 -14.27 0.80 -12.13
CA PHE A 82 -13.29 1.81 -11.75
C PHE A 82 -13.91 3.21 -11.76
N PRO A 83 -13.48 4.11 -10.84
CA PRO A 83 -13.90 5.50 -10.88
C PRO A 83 -13.66 6.11 -12.28
N GLY A 84 -14.72 6.70 -12.87
CA GLY A 84 -14.67 7.29 -14.21
C GLY A 84 -14.81 6.31 -15.39
N ALA A 85 -14.88 5.00 -15.16
CA ALA A 85 -15.19 4.04 -16.22
C ALA A 85 -16.70 3.91 -16.46
N THR A 86 -17.06 3.64 -17.70
CA THR A 86 -18.47 3.50 -18.13
C THR A 86 -18.98 2.06 -18.08
N SER A 87 -18.07 1.10 -17.92
CA SER A 87 -18.44 -0.32 -17.90
C SER A 87 -17.73 -1.04 -16.74
N PRO A 88 -18.42 -1.99 -16.08
CA PRO A 88 -17.82 -2.77 -15.02
C PRO A 88 -16.73 -3.71 -15.55
N LEU A 89 -15.60 -3.78 -14.80
CA LEU A 89 -14.55 -4.76 -15.04
C LEU A 89 -14.96 -6.15 -14.55
N ILE A 90 -15.65 -6.21 -13.41
CA ILE A 90 -16.18 -7.44 -12.83
C ILE A 90 -17.71 -7.29 -12.82
N ARG A 91 -18.42 -8.33 -13.27
CA ARG A 91 -19.88 -8.34 -13.35
C ARG A 91 -20.42 -9.56 -12.66
N ASP A 92 -21.32 -9.34 -11.70
CA ASP A 92 -22.12 -10.35 -11.01
C ASP A 92 -21.34 -11.62 -10.61
N LEU A 93 -20.14 -11.40 -10.04
CA LEU A 93 -19.28 -12.51 -9.64
C LEU A 93 -19.76 -13.09 -8.32
N SER A 94 -20.10 -14.37 -8.33
CA SER A 94 -20.43 -15.14 -7.13
C SER A 94 -19.47 -16.32 -7.02
N LEU A 95 -18.76 -16.40 -5.87
CA LEU A 95 -17.75 -17.41 -5.59
C LEU A 95 -17.72 -17.70 -4.10
N LYS A 96 -17.60 -18.97 -3.72
CA LYS A 96 -17.42 -19.38 -2.33
C LYS A 96 -16.17 -20.23 -2.19
N ILE A 97 -15.31 -19.86 -1.25
CA ILE A 97 -14.08 -20.55 -0.90
C ILE A 97 -14.17 -20.90 0.60
N PRO A 98 -14.33 -22.17 0.95
CA PRO A 98 -14.31 -22.63 2.34
C PRO A 98 -12.98 -22.32 3.03
N ALA A 99 -13.01 -22.21 4.36
CA ALA A 99 -11.80 -22.04 5.16
C ALA A 99 -10.79 -23.18 4.93
N GLY A 100 -9.50 -22.84 4.93
CA GLY A 100 -8.41 -23.78 4.71
C GLY A 100 -8.17 -24.19 3.25
N GLN A 101 -8.98 -23.71 2.31
CA GLN A 101 -8.77 -24.02 0.89
C GLN A 101 -7.72 -23.12 0.24
N LYS A 102 -7.03 -23.70 -0.74
CA LYS A 102 -6.04 -23.02 -1.60
C LYS A 102 -6.63 -22.91 -3.00
N VAL A 103 -6.71 -21.70 -3.50
CA VAL A 103 -7.33 -21.39 -4.81
C VAL A 103 -6.37 -20.59 -5.66
N ALA A 104 -6.22 -20.99 -6.90
CA ALA A 104 -5.48 -20.23 -7.89
C ALA A 104 -6.44 -19.46 -8.80
N LEU A 105 -6.21 -18.16 -8.94
CA LEU A 105 -6.89 -17.31 -9.91
C LEU A 105 -6.04 -17.24 -11.19
N VAL A 106 -6.52 -17.90 -12.24
CA VAL A 106 -5.85 -17.94 -13.54
C VAL A 106 -6.70 -17.23 -14.60
N GLY A 107 -6.06 -16.67 -15.62
CA GLY A 107 -6.75 -15.99 -16.69
C GLY A 107 -5.85 -15.02 -17.45
N LYS A 108 -6.34 -14.46 -18.53
CA LYS A 108 -5.62 -13.50 -19.38
C LYS A 108 -5.25 -12.23 -18.60
N MET A 109 -4.20 -11.52 -19.03
CA MET A 109 -3.87 -10.20 -18.51
C MET A 109 -5.08 -9.26 -18.68
N GLY A 110 -5.37 -8.42 -17.69
CA GLY A 110 -6.51 -7.51 -17.72
C GLY A 110 -7.87 -8.15 -17.37
N SER A 111 -7.96 -9.45 -17.04
CA SER A 111 -9.22 -10.11 -16.70
C SER A 111 -9.77 -9.80 -15.29
N GLY A 112 -9.12 -8.91 -14.53
CA GLY A 112 -9.60 -8.48 -13.22
C GLY A 112 -9.08 -9.30 -12.03
N LYS A 113 -8.11 -10.22 -12.20
CA LYS A 113 -7.58 -11.05 -11.10
C LYS A 113 -7.05 -10.23 -9.93
N SER A 114 -6.19 -9.26 -10.19
CA SER A 114 -5.65 -8.37 -9.13
C SER A 114 -6.73 -7.51 -8.50
N THR A 115 -7.80 -7.17 -9.26
CA THR A 115 -8.96 -6.47 -8.73
C THR A 115 -9.77 -7.35 -7.78
N ILE A 116 -9.96 -8.63 -8.11
CA ILE A 116 -10.58 -9.61 -7.20
C ILE A 116 -9.76 -9.74 -5.91
N SER A 117 -8.43 -9.84 -6.00
CA SER A 117 -7.55 -9.87 -4.83
C SER A 117 -7.70 -8.63 -3.95
N ARG A 118 -7.78 -7.44 -4.56
CA ARG A 118 -8.01 -6.18 -3.82
C ARG A 118 -9.39 -6.09 -3.19
N LEU A 119 -10.44 -6.63 -3.84
CA LEU A 119 -11.79 -6.72 -3.27
C LEU A 119 -11.82 -7.64 -2.05
N ILE A 120 -11.24 -8.84 -2.15
CA ILE A 120 -11.21 -9.82 -1.06
C ILE A 120 -10.36 -9.32 0.12
N SER A 121 -9.28 -8.57 -0.16
CA SER A 121 -8.44 -7.98 0.90
C SER A 121 -9.05 -6.73 1.55
N GLY A 122 -10.18 -6.23 1.05
CA GLY A 122 -10.81 -4.99 1.55
C GLY A 122 -10.04 -3.72 1.21
N LEU A 123 -9.10 -3.77 0.26
CA LEU A 123 -8.37 -2.59 -0.25
C LEU A 123 -9.24 -1.71 -1.13
N ILE A 124 -10.23 -2.31 -1.81
CA ILE A 124 -11.26 -1.60 -2.56
C ILE A 124 -12.62 -2.20 -2.22
N GLU A 125 -13.67 -1.38 -2.30
CA GLU A 125 -15.04 -1.80 -2.06
C GLU A 125 -15.74 -2.16 -3.39
N PRO A 126 -16.62 -3.17 -3.42
CA PRO A 126 -17.38 -3.49 -4.61
C PRO A 126 -18.38 -2.37 -4.92
N SER A 127 -18.65 -2.13 -6.21
CA SER A 127 -19.69 -1.19 -6.66
C SER A 127 -21.09 -1.73 -6.35
N GLU A 128 -21.26 -3.07 -6.47
CA GLU A 128 -22.50 -3.78 -6.15
C GLU A 128 -22.16 -5.14 -5.52
N GLY A 129 -23.07 -5.69 -4.74
CA GLY A 129 -22.90 -6.94 -4.05
C GLY A 129 -22.11 -6.81 -2.74
N ALA A 130 -21.57 -7.90 -2.25
CA ALA A 130 -20.87 -7.97 -0.98
C ALA A 130 -19.72 -8.98 -1.01
N VAL A 131 -18.62 -8.64 -0.33
CA VAL A 131 -17.53 -9.55 0.01
C VAL A 131 -17.66 -9.93 1.46
N MET A 132 -17.84 -11.24 1.70
CA MET A 132 -18.04 -11.79 3.03
C MET A 132 -16.79 -12.56 3.45
N ILE A 133 -16.37 -12.40 4.70
CA ILE A 133 -15.39 -13.27 5.35
C ILE A 133 -16.04 -13.89 6.58
N ASP A 134 -16.02 -15.22 6.65
CA ASP A 134 -16.65 -16.01 7.69
C ASP A 134 -18.12 -15.61 7.94
N GLY A 135 -18.84 -15.34 6.84
CA GLY A 135 -20.25 -14.98 6.86
C GLY A 135 -20.56 -13.53 7.23
N VAL A 136 -19.53 -12.67 7.43
CA VAL A 136 -19.70 -11.25 7.75
C VAL A 136 -19.19 -10.38 6.59
N ASP A 137 -19.96 -9.36 6.21
CA ASP A 137 -19.54 -8.39 5.19
C ASP A 137 -18.31 -7.63 5.66
N LEU A 138 -17.26 -7.57 4.81
CA LEU A 138 -16.02 -6.86 5.11
C LEU A 138 -16.22 -5.41 5.52
N ARG A 139 -17.23 -4.75 4.98
CA ARG A 139 -17.56 -3.35 5.32
C ARG A 139 -17.99 -3.16 6.77
N GLN A 140 -18.45 -4.23 7.43
CA GLN A 140 -18.90 -4.23 8.83
C GLN A 140 -17.77 -4.54 9.81
N ILE A 141 -16.65 -5.11 9.34
CA ILE A 141 -15.53 -5.53 10.19
C ILE A 141 -14.57 -4.36 10.42
N ASP A 142 -13.97 -4.30 11.59
CA ASP A 142 -12.91 -3.33 11.87
C ASP A 142 -11.73 -3.53 10.94
N LYS A 143 -11.23 -2.45 10.33
CA LYS A 143 -10.13 -2.51 9.37
C LYS A 143 -8.82 -2.99 9.98
N SER A 144 -8.62 -2.79 11.28
CA SER A 144 -7.44 -3.31 11.99
C SER A 144 -7.48 -4.83 12.08
N ASP A 145 -8.66 -5.40 12.32
CA ASP A 145 -8.86 -6.85 12.36
C ASP A 145 -8.69 -7.48 10.97
N ILE A 146 -9.20 -6.81 9.92
CA ILE A 146 -8.96 -7.25 8.53
C ILE A 146 -7.46 -7.30 8.23
N ARG A 147 -6.71 -6.25 8.55
CA ARG A 147 -5.27 -6.17 8.28
C ARG A 147 -4.43 -7.18 9.06
N ARG A 148 -4.87 -7.55 10.27
CA ARG A 148 -4.18 -8.57 11.08
C ARG A 148 -4.40 -9.98 10.55
N ASN A 149 -5.60 -10.27 10.06
CA ASN A 149 -6.01 -11.62 9.69
C ASN A 149 -5.82 -11.94 8.21
N ILE A 150 -5.59 -10.94 7.37
CA ILE A 150 -5.36 -11.12 5.93
C ILE A 150 -3.95 -10.67 5.58
N GLY A 151 -3.09 -11.62 5.22
CA GLY A 151 -1.80 -11.33 4.60
C GLY A 151 -1.98 -11.02 3.12
N VAL A 152 -1.45 -9.89 2.66
CA VAL A 152 -1.59 -9.48 1.28
C VAL A 152 -0.24 -9.17 0.67
N MET A 153 0.06 -9.82 -0.44
CA MET A 153 1.19 -9.48 -1.30
C MET A 153 0.66 -9.07 -2.66
N LEU A 154 0.77 -7.77 -2.98
CA LEU A 154 0.42 -7.24 -4.29
C LEU A 154 1.62 -7.29 -5.24
N GLN A 155 1.34 -7.16 -6.53
CA GLN A 155 2.35 -7.18 -7.59
C GLN A 155 3.41 -6.07 -7.40
N ASP A 156 2.98 -4.87 -7.01
CA ASP A 156 3.88 -3.75 -6.75
C ASP A 156 4.47 -3.85 -5.34
N THR A 157 5.79 -3.97 -5.28
CA THR A 157 6.54 -4.05 -4.02
C THR A 157 7.13 -2.71 -3.64
N TRP A 158 6.67 -2.15 -2.52
CA TRP A 158 7.24 -0.93 -1.93
C TRP A 158 8.08 -1.27 -0.70
N LEU A 159 9.36 -0.89 -0.74
CA LEU A 159 10.26 -0.98 0.40
C LEU A 159 10.60 0.43 0.87
N PHE A 160 10.65 0.60 2.19
CA PHE A 160 10.98 1.86 2.82
C PHE A 160 12.49 1.97 3.06
N SER A 161 13.00 3.20 3.13
CA SER A 161 14.35 3.44 3.63
C SER A 161 14.41 2.99 5.10
N GLY A 162 15.42 2.19 5.43
CA GLY A 162 15.60 1.58 6.74
C GLY A 162 16.18 0.17 6.64
N SER A 163 16.38 -0.49 7.76
CA SER A 163 16.93 -1.85 7.78
C SER A 163 15.97 -2.88 7.19
N ILE A 164 16.48 -4.03 6.81
CA ILE A 164 15.63 -5.16 6.40
C ILE A 164 14.70 -5.57 7.53
N LYS A 165 15.19 -5.61 8.77
CA LYS A 165 14.37 -5.92 9.95
C LYS A 165 13.20 -4.95 10.09
N GLU A 166 13.44 -3.63 10.01
CA GLU A 166 12.39 -2.61 10.03
C GLU A 166 11.40 -2.77 8.88
N ASN A 167 11.90 -3.10 7.69
CA ASN A 167 11.06 -3.37 6.53
C ASN A 167 10.19 -4.62 6.69
N LEU A 168 10.67 -5.66 7.35
CA LEU A 168 9.86 -6.85 7.66
C LEU A 168 8.78 -6.53 8.68
N GLN A 169 9.12 -5.84 9.75
CA GLN A 169 8.22 -5.56 10.87
C GLN A 169 7.18 -4.48 10.57
N MET A 170 7.46 -3.53 9.67
CA MET A 170 6.51 -2.46 9.26
C MET A 170 5.85 -1.71 10.42
N GLY A 171 6.62 -1.51 11.52
CA GLY A 171 6.12 -0.82 12.71
C GLY A 171 5.41 -1.72 13.74
N TYR A 172 5.33 -3.02 13.51
CA TYR A 172 4.88 -3.98 14.52
C TYR A 172 6.09 -4.53 15.25
N TYR A 173 6.32 -4.06 16.47
CA TYR A 173 7.62 -4.12 17.13
C TYR A 173 7.89 -5.38 17.96
N GLU A 174 6.95 -6.32 18.06
CA GLU A 174 7.02 -7.36 19.10
C GLU A 174 7.18 -8.79 18.59
N TYR A 175 7.70 -8.95 17.37
CA TYR A 175 8.09 -10.30 16.94
C TYR A 175 9.47 -10.62 17.47
N ASP A 176 9.61 -11.80 18.07
CA ASP A 176 10.90 -12.30 18.46
C ASP A 176 11.78 -12.61 17.23
N ASP A 177 13.08 -12.59 17.41
CA ASP A 177 14.03 -12.80 16.32
C ASP A 177 13.89 -14.21 15.71
N ALA A 178 13.49 -15.20 16.50
CA ALA A 178 13.29 -16.57 16.02
C ALA A 178 12.12 -16.67 15.04
N HIS A 179 11.02 -15.94 15.31
CA HIS A 179 9.89 -15.84 14.40
C HIS A 179 10.28 -15.15 13.09
N ILE A 180 10.96 -13.99 13.18
CA ILE A 180 11.44 -13.25 12.00
C ILE A 180 12.35 -14.14 11.14
N LEU A 181 13.31 -14.84 11.75
CA LEU A 181 14.21 -15.76 11.06
C LEU A 181 13.47 -16.92 10.38
N ASN A 182 12.47 -17.49 11.04
CA ASN A 182 11.65 -18.54 10.47
C ASN A 182 10.90 -18.05 9.21
N ILE A 183 10.24 -16.90 9.30
CA ILE A 183 9.53 -16.30 8.15
C ILE A 183 10.51 -15.92 7.03
N ALA A 184 11.68 -15.38 7.37
CA ALA A 184 12.71 -15.05 6.39
C ALA A 184 13.22 -16.28 5.62
N LYS A 185 13.35 -17.43 6.28
CA LYS A 185 13.68 -18.71 5.62
C LYS A 185 12.57 -19.18 4.69
N LEU A 186 11.32 -19.11 5.14
CA LEU A 186 10.15 -19.52 4.34
C LEU A 186 9.98 -18.65 3.09
N SER A 187 10.25 -17.36 3.18
CA SER A 187 10.08 -16.39 2.10
C SER A 187 11.30 -16.25 1.17
N GLY A 188 12.42 -16.92 1.48
CA GLY A 188 13.67 -16.82 0.71
C GLY A 188 14.50 -15.58 1.02
N VAL A 189 14.14 -14.76 2.01
CA VAL A 189 14.92 -13.59 2.45
C VAL A 189 16.27 -14.03 3.00
N ASP A 190 16.32 -15.10 3.78
CA ASP A 190 17.53 -15.63 4.41
C ASP A 190 18.61 -16.02 3.38
N GLN A 191 18.23 -16.43 2.17
CA GLN A 191 19.16 -16.85 1.13
C GLN A 191 20.14 -15.76 0.68
N PHE A 192 19.70 -14.51 0.64
CA PHE A 192 20.55 -13.41 0.19
C PHE A 192 21.10 -12.58 1.33
N ILE A 193 20.55 -12.71 2.54
CA ILE A 193 21.00 -11.97 3.72
C ILE A 193 22.09 -12.70 4.47
N SER A 194 22.02 -14.03 4.59
CA SER A 194 22.97 -14.84 5.37
C SER A 194 24.43 -14.70 4.93
N ASN A 195 24.67 -14.29 3.69
CA ASN A 195 26.00 -14.05 3.13
C ASN A 195 26.47 -12.59 3.25
N ARG A 196 25.70 -11.71 3.89
CA ARG A 196 26.03 -10.28 4.06
C ARG A 196 26.49 -10.02 5.49
N PRO A 197 27.60 -9.26 5.68
CA PRO A 197 28.10 -8.94 7.03
C PRO A 197 27.06 -8.21 7.89
N GLU A 198 26.25 -7.33 7.27
CA GLU A 198 25.23 -6.54 7.93
C GLU A 198 24.00 -7.36 8.34
N GLY A 199 23.77 -8.51 7.71
CA GLY A 199 22.62 -9.35 7.99
C GLY A 199 21.29 -8.59 7.84
N TYR A 200 20.41 -8.72 8.84
CA TYR A 200 19.11 -8.06 8.87
C TYR A 200 19.17 -6.55 9.16
N ASP A 201 20.32 -6.04 9.61
CA ASP A 201 20.56 -4.62 9.81
C ASP A 201 21.00 -3.89 8.52
N LEU A 202 21.10 -4.62 7.41
CA LEU A 202 21.38 -4.02 6.10
C LEU A 202 20.35 -2.91 5.79
N ILE A 203 20.87 -1.69 5.63
CA ILE A 203 20.05 -0.51 5.33
C ILE A 203 19.66 -0.51 3.85
N LEU A 204 18.37 -0.50 3.60
CA LEU A 204 17.79 -0.34 2.28
C LEU A 204 17.60 1.13 1.98
N LYS A 205 17.88 1.50 0.74
CA LYS A 205 17.47 2.79 0.19
C LYS A 205 15.98 2.77 -0.17
N GLU A 206 15.44 3.95 -0.45
CA GLU A 206 14.06 4.11 -0.90
C GLU A 206 13.73 3.17 -2.06
N ARG A 207 12.56 2.53 -2.02
CA ARG A 207 12.10 1.52 -2.99
C ARG A 207 12.98 0.26 -3.08
N GLY A 208 13.88 0.06 -2.12
CA GLY A 208 14.80 -1.10 -2.15
C GLY A 208 15.82 -1.02 -3.27
N GLU A 209 16.29 0.18 -3.62
CA GLU A 209 17.36 0.38 -4.59
C GLU A 209 18.60 -0.46 -4.20
N GLY A 210 19.16 -1.19 -5.15
CA GLY A 210 20.28 -2.13 -4.93
C GLY A 210 19.87 -3.58 -4.68
N LEU A 211 18.58 -3.87 -4.48
CA LEU A 211 18.05 -5.23 -4.43
C LEU A 211 17.56 -5.68 -5.82
N SER A 212 17.68 -6.97 -6.11
CA SER A 212 17.04 -7.58 -7.29
C SER A 212 15.51 -7.60 -7.14
N GLY A 213 14.78 -7.78 -8.25
CA GLY A 213 13.32 -7.93 -8.22
C GLY A 213 12.86 -9.07 -7.31
N GLY A 214 13.54 -10.24 -7.38
CA GLY A 214 13.26 -11.40 -6.56
C GLY A 214 13.51 -11.14 -5.06
N GLN A 215 14.62 -10.45 -4.72
CA GLN A 215 14.91 -10.08 -3.33
C GLN A 215 13.83 -9.14 -2.75
N ARG A 216 13.36 -8.16 -3.52
CA ARG A 216 12.23 -7.32 -3.12
C ARG A 216 10.95 -8.12 -2.93
N GLN A 217 10.66 -9.05 -3.83
CA GLN A 217 9.51 -9.96 -3.70
C GLN A 217 9.61 -10.84 -2.45
N SER A 218 10.79 -11.38 -2.13
CA SER A 218 11.01 -12.17 -0.91
C SER A 218 10.68 -11.36 0.36
N ILE A 219 11.13 -10.10 0.45
CA ILE A 219 10.81 -9.23 1.58
C ILE A 219 9.29 -8.95 1.66
N ASN A 220 8.65 -8.68 0.51
CA ASN A 220 7.22 -8.43 0.47
C ASN A 220 6.40 -9.66 0.90
N LEU A 221 6.82 -10.84 0.45
CA LEU A 221 6.22 -12.10 0.90
C LEU A 221 6.41 -12.30 2.41
N ALA A 222 7.62 -12.05 2.93
CA ALA A 222 7.87 -12.15 4.37
C ALA A 222 6.94 -11.25 5.19
N ARG A 223 6.71 -10.01 4.75
CA ARG A 223 5.76 -9.09 5.38
C ARG A 223 4.34 -9.67 5.45
N SER A 224 3.87 -10.28 4.35
CA SER A 224 2.53 -10.85 4.29
C SER A 224 2.36 -12.09 5.18
N LEU A 225 3.45 -12.77 5.55
CA LEU A 225 3.46 -13.94 6.40
C LEU A 225 3.69 -13.61 7.88
N LEU A 226 4.29 -12.47 8.20
CA LEU A 226 4.84 -12.17 9.53
C LEU A 226 3.77 -12.16 10.63
N HIS A 227 2.54 -11.71 10.32
CA HIS A 227 1.42 -11.68 11.26
C HIS A 227 0.72 -13.04 11.45
N ASP A 228 1.23 -14.07 10.79
CA ASP A 228 0.64 -15.41 10.77
C ASP A 228 -0.86 -15.44 10.39
N PRO A 229 -1.25 -14.75 9.29
CA PRO A 229 -2.66 -14.60 8.92
C PRO A 229 -3.31 -15.95 8.58
N ASN A 230 -4.63 -16.07 8.77
CA ASN A 230 -5.39 -17.25 8.38
C ASN A 230 -5.85 -17.23 6.92
N LEU A 231 -5.81 -16.07 6.29
CA LEU A 231 -6.05 -15.89 4.87
C LEU A 231 -4.84 -15.17 4.23
N LEU A 232 -4.26 -15.79 3.21
CA LEU A 232 -3.16 -15.22 2.45
C LEU A 232 -3.58 -14.97 1.00
N ILE A 233 -3.33 -13.77 0.50
CA ILE A 233 -3.61 -13.36 -0.87
C ILE A 233 -2.30 -12.95 -1.53
N LEU A 234 -1.90 -13.68 -2.57
CA LEU A 234 -0.63 -13.48 -3.27
C LEU A 234 -0.87 -13.15 -4.74
N ASP A 235 -0.38 -12.01 -5.20
CA ASP A 235 -0.43 -11.62 -6.60
C ASP A 235 0.96 -11.73 -7.23
N GLU A 236 1.15 -12.73 -8.10
CA GLU A 236 2.41 -13.02 -8.79
C GLU A 236 3.63 -13.19 -7.85
N PRO A 237 3.55 -14.02 -6.78
CA PRO A 237 4.52 -14.00 -5.68
C PRO A 237 5.96 -14.39 -6.06
N THR A 238 6.16 -15.09 -7.17
CA THR A 238 7.49 -15.59 -7.60
C THR A 238 7.92 -15.10 -8.99
N SER A 239 7.19 -14.12 -9.56
CA SER A 239 7.38 -13.69 -10.96
C SER A 239 8.79 -13.17 -11.27
N SER A 240 9.47 -12.55 -10.30
CA SER A 240 10.84 -12.00 -10.45
C SER A 240 11.92 -12.86 -9.78
N MET A 241 11.57 -14.03 -9.24
CA MET A 241 12.52 -14.92 -8.57
C MET A 241 13.21 -15.85 -9.56
N ASP A 242 14.46 -16.19 -9.25
CA ASP A 242 15.17 -17.29 -9.91
C ASP A 242 14.61 -18.65 -9.47
N SER A 243 14.90 -19.71 -10.23
CA SER A 243 14.34 -21.06 -9.99
C SER A 243 14.74 -21.67 -8.64
N ALA A 244 15.88 -21.28 -8.06
CA ALA A 244 16.32 -21.81 -6.77
C ALA A 244 15.51 -21.17 -5.63
N THR A 245 15.41 -19.85 -5.64
CA THR A 245 14.61 -19.08 -4.69
C THR A 245 13.12 -19.44 -4.79
N GLU A 246 12.59 -19.59 -6.01
CA GLU A 246 11.21 -20.00 -6.24
C GLU A 246 10.89 -21.34 -5.57
N LYS A 247 11.75 -22.36 -5.71
CA LYS A 247 11.56 -23.67 -5.08
C LYS A 247 11.51 -23.57 -3.55
N VAL A 248 12.37 -22.75 -2.95
CA VAL A 248 12.38 -22.54 -1.49
C VAL A 248 11.07 -21.88 -1.04
N VAL A 249 10.65 -20.85 -1.74
CA VAL A 249 9.40 -20.12 -1.45
C VAL A 249 8.17 -21.02 -1.59
N ILE A 250 8.08 -21.82 -2.66
CA ILE A 250 6.96 -22.76 -2.85
C ILE A 250 6.91 -23.77 -1.70
N LYS A 251 8.04 -24.38 -1.33
CA LYS A 251 8.11 -25.32 -0.20
C LYS A 251 7.77 -24.64 1.12
N GLY A 252 8.22 -23.40 1.32
CA GLY A 252 7.88 -22.58 2.48
C GLY A 252 6.38 -22.34 2.57
N LEU A 253 5.75 -21.88 1.49
CA LEU A 253 4.31 -21.63 1.42
C LEU A 253 3.50 -22.91 1.64
N GLN A 254 3.90 -24.04 1.07
CA GLN A 254 3.24 -25.33 1.29
C GLN A 254 3.28 -25.75 2.77
N THR A 255 4.41 -25.53 3.43
CA THR A 255 4.58 -25.82 4.86
C THR A 255 3.75 -24.90 5.74
N TRP A 256 3.80 -23.60 5.45
CA TRP A 256 3.12 -22.57 6.24
C TRP A 256 1.61 -22.64 6.10
N SER A 257 1.09 -22.96 4.91
CA SER A 257 -0.34 -22.87 4.58
C SER A 257 -1.14 -24.15 4.88
N LYS A 258 -0.62 -25.11 5.67
CA LYS A 258 -1.26 -26.44 5.87
C LYS A 258 -2.73 -26.37 6.30
N ASN A 259 -3.10 -25.44 7.17
CA ASN A 259 -4.46 -25.29 7.69
C ASN A 259 -5.03 -23.88 7.42
N LYS A 260 -4.49 -23.16 6.42
CA LYS A 260 -4.84 -21.78 6.15
C LYS A 260 -5.40 -21.62 4.75
N SER A 261 -6.25 -20.62 4.58
CA SER A 261 -6.79 -20.25 3.28
C SER A 261 -5.76 -19.49 2.47
N MET A 262 -5.63 -19.80 1.19
CA MET A 262 -4.69 -19.10 0.33
C MET A 262 -5.29 -18.87 -1.06
N ILE A 263 -5.19 -17.63 -1.53
CA ILE A 263 -5.52 -17.26 -2.92
C ILE A 263 -4.23 -16.83 -3.60
N VAL A 264 -3.93 -17.44 -4.73
CA VAL A 264 -2.75 -17.10 -5.52
C VAL A 264 -3.18 -16.70 -6.91
N VAL A 265 -2.82 -15.49 -7.31
CA VAL A 265 -2.88 -15.07 -8.72
C VAL A 265 -1.54 -15.40 -9.36
N THR A 266 -1.54 -16.24 -10.36
CA THR A 266 -0.31 -16.62 -11.04
C THR A 266 -0.55 -17.02 -12.49
N HIS A 267 0.47 -16.83 -13.30
CA HIS A 267 0.59 -17.37 -14.65
C HIS A 267 1.59 -18.55 -14.71
N ARG A 268 2.24 -18.89 -13.59
CA ARG A 268 3.23 -19.98 -13.50
C ARG A 268 2.58 -21.27 -13.02
N ASN A 269 2.81 -22.35 -13.77
CA ASN A 269 2.31 -23.68 -13.43
C ASN A 269 2.97 -24.28 -12.17
N THR A 270 4.13 -23.78 -11.77
CA THR A 270 4.89 -24.25 -10.58
C THR A 270 4.16 -24.02 -9.26
N LEU A 271 3.26 -23.03 -9.19
CA LEU A 271 2.46 -22.71 -8.01
C LEU A 271 1.08 -23.41 -8.02
N LEU A 272 0.74 -24.14 -9.10
CA LEU A 272 -0.54 -24.83 -9.25
C LEU A 272 -0.49 -26.29 -8.81
N ASN A 273 0.72 -26.83 -8.58
CA ASN A 273 1.00 -28.17 -8.11
C ASN A 273 1.36 -28.16 -6.62
#